data_a518b8a983206e46e98cf4c7e5a9e42b
#
_entry.id   a518b8a983206e46e98cf4c7e5a9e42b
#
_cell.length_a   1.000
_cell.length_b   1.000
_cell.length_c   1.000
_cell.angle_alpha   90.00
_cell.angle_beta   90.00
_cell.angle_gamma   90.00
#
_symmetry.space_group_name_H-M   'P 1'
#
loop_
_entity.id
_entity.type
_entity.pdbx_description
1 polymer ?
#
loop_
_entity_poly.entity_id
_entity_poly.type
_entity_poly.pdbx_seq_one_letter_code
_entity_poly.pdbx_strand_id
1 'polypeptide(L)'
;LKGPLIWRWKDWIDRAFINRLNDLPKMVAPKVTGELATGVAEILAAKPLCGGCGAKVGRGVLSSALTKIAPPFDEVVTGAGDDAAVLRQSNGTFQVISTDHLRSLIDDPALMTRIAAVHALGDVWAMGAQPQVGLASIVVPQMSADLQARTLTEITQVATEVLSAAGAQLVGGHTTMGAELTIGFTVTGRKDTMPLTVSGAQPGDVLILTRPIGSGVILAADMEGHAHGRFVASVLAIMGQAQDREAAVLAPVAHAMTDVTGFGL
;
A
#
# COMPACT_ATOMS: atom_id res chain seq x y z
N LEU A 1 24.72 -11.72 -47.37
CA LEU A 1 23.44 -11.27 -47.91
C LEU A 1 23.23 -9.79 -47.51
N LYS A 2 23.39 -8.86 -48.51
CA LYS A 2 23.19 -7.41 -48.29
C LYS A 2 22.26 -6.89 -49.39
N GLY A 3 21.22 -6.15 -49.02
CA GLY A 3 20.33 -5.50 -49.98
C GLY A 3 19.01 -5.05 -49.36
N PRO A 4 18.29 -4.09 -49.96
CA PRO A 4 17.08 -3.50 -49.40
C PRO A 4 15.92 -4.52 -49.24
N LEU A 5 15.87 -5.55 -50.10
CA LEU A 5 14.85 -6.61 -50.01
C LEU A 5 15.04 -7.49 -48.76
N ILE A 6 16.30 -7.76 -48.38
CA ILE A 6 16.61 -8.55 -47.18
C ILE A 6 16.30 -7.77 -45.92
N TRP A 7 16.56 -6.47 -45.93
CA TRP A 7 16.17 -5.60 -44.79
C TRP A 7 14.65 -5.50 -44.62
N ARG A 8 13.88 -5.42 -45.73
CA ARG A 8 12.42 -5.43 -45.67
C ARG A 8 11.88 -6.76 -45.14
N TRP A 9 12.48 -7.88 -45.52
CA TRP A 9 12.11 -9.20 -45.05
C TRP A 9 12.45 -9.38 -43.56
N LYS A 10 13.62 -8.91 -43.14
CA LYS A 10 14.02 -8.91 -41.73
C LYS A 10 13.06 -8.04 -40.90
N ASP A 11 12.77 -6.82 -41.31
CA ASP A 11 11.86 -5.92 -40.65
C ASP A 11 10.45 -6.53 -40.54
N TRP A 12 10.00 -7.24 -41.54
CA TRP A 12 8.72 -7.95 -41.47
C TRP A 12 8.75 -9.09 -40.44
N ILE A 13 9.83 -9.87 -40.34
CA ILE A 13 9.98 -10.93 -39.33
C ILE A 13 10.03 -10.31 -37.95
N ASP A 14 10.83 -9.26 -37.75
CA ASP A 14 10.96 -8.58 -36.48
C ASP A 14 9.61 -8.01 -36.01
N ARG A 15 8.86 -7.38 -36.89
CA ARG A 15 7.51 -6.89 -36.59
C ARG A 15 6.52 -8.00 -36.27
N ALA A 16 6.56 -9.10 -37.01
CA ALA A 16 5.69 -10.25 -36.75
C ALA A 16 6.01 -10.87 -35.37
N PHE A 17 7.29 -10.93 -35.00
CA PHE A 17 7.73 -11.42 -33.70
C PHE A 17 7.31 -10.46 -32.56
N ILE A 18 7.52 -9.16 -32.73
CA ILE A 18 7.11 -8.14 -31.76
C ILE A 18 5.59 -8.14 -31.59
N ASN A 19 4.83 -8.21 -32.70
CA ASN A 19 3.37 -8.27 -32.62
C ASN A 19 2.89 -9.52 -31.88
N ARG A 20 3.56 -10.66 -32.04
CA ARG A 20 3.25 -11.89 -31.32
C ARG A 20 3.57 -11.78 -29.82
N LEU A 21 4.61 -11.04 -29.45
CA LEU A 21 4.92 -10.74 -28.05
C LEU A 21 3.95 -9.72 -27.43
N ASN A 22 3.41 -8.83 -28.23
CA ASN A 22 2.41 -7.85 -27.80
C ASN A 22 0.98 -8.42 -27.75
N ASP A 23 0.73 -9.54 -28.46
CA ASP A 23 -0.52 -10.29 -28.40
C ASP A 23 -0.47 -11.27 -27.21
N LEU A 24 -0.39 -10.71 -26.01
CA LEU A 24 -0.42 -11.49 -24.78
C LEU A 24 -1.75 -12.24 -24.71
N PRO A 25 -1.74 -13.53 -24.31
CA PRO A 25 -2.97 -14.27 -24.13
C PRO A 25 -3.84 -13.51 -23.12
N LYS A 26 -5.09 -13.21 -23.50
CA LYS A 26 -6.06 -12.62 -22.56
C LYS A 26 -6.15 -13.56 -21.38
N MET A 27 -5.88 -13.05 -20.19
CA MET A 27 -6.10 -13.80 -18.95
C MET A 27 -7.57 -14.19 -18.93
N VAL A 28 -7.82 -15.47 -19.07
CA VAL A 28 -9.18 -16.03 -18.91
C VAL A 28 -9.42 -16.08 -17.42
N ALA A 29 -10.49 -15.42 -16.96
CA ALA A 29 -10.90 -15.52 -15.56
C ALA A 29 -10.99 -17.00 -15.17
N PRO A 30 -10.42 -17.40 -14.02
CA PRO A 30 -10.45 -18.80 -13.58
C PRO A 30 -11.91 -19.25 -13.51
N LYS A 31 -12.23 -20.37 -14.18
CA LYS A 31 -13.54 -21.00 -14.06
C LYS A 31 -13.64 -21.55 -12.65
N VAL A 32 -14.47 -20.91 -11.85
CA VAL A 32 -14.78 -21.43 -10.51
C VAL A 32 -15.70 -22.64 -10.70
N THR A 33 -15.21 -23.82 -10.37
CA THR A 33 -15.95 -25.09 -10.43
C THR A 33 -16.43 -25.42 -9.01
N GLY A 34 -17.75 -25.42 -8.80
CA GLY A 34 -18.38 -25.76 -7.52
C GLY A 34 -19.58 -24.87 -7.19
N GLU A 35 -20.34 -25.25 -6.17
CA GLU A 35 -21.39 -24.39 -5.61
C GLU A 35 -20.75 -23.21 -4.88
N LEU A 36 -21.08 -22.02 -5.34
CA LEU A 36 -20.61 -20.78 -4.73
C LEU A 36 -21.56 -20.35 -3.61
N ALA A 37 -21.01 -19.83 -2.52
CA ALA A 37 -21.83 -19.17 -1.51
C ALA A 37 -22.59 -17.99 -2.11
N THR A 38 -23.76 -17.68 -1.53
CA THR A 38 -24.63 -16.58 -2.00
C THR A 38 -23.84 -15.26 -2.08
N GLY A 39 -23.90 -14.58 -3.21
CA GLY A 39 -23.20 -13.31 -3.47
C GLY A 39 -21.77 -13.44 -4.02
N VAL A 40 -21.16 -14.63 -4.00
CA VAL A 40 -19.78 -14.80 -4.53
C VAL A 40 -19.77 -14.70 -6.05
N ALA A 41 -20.80 -15.17 -6.74
CA ALA A 41 -20.90 -15.07 -8.20
C ALA A 41 -20.94 -13.60 -8.68
N GLU A 42 -21.64 -12.74 -7.96
CA GLU A 42 -21.72 -11.31 -8.24
C GLU A 42 -20.37 -10.61 -7.97
N ILE A 43 -19.67 -11.00 -6.90
CA ILE A 43 -18.33 -10.47 -6.57
C ILE A 43 -17.32 -10.88 -7.64
N LEU A 44 -17.35 -12.13 -8.11
CA LEU A 44 -16.47 -12.63 -9.16
C LEU A 44 -16.76 -12.03 -10.54
N ALA A 45 -18.03 -11.63 -10.79
CA ALA A 45 -18.42 -10.93 -12.00
C ALA A 45 -18.11 -9.41 -11.94
N ALA A 46 -17.85 -8.88 -10.76
CA ALA A 46 -17.43 -7.50 -10.59
C ALA A 46 -15.99 -7.32 -11.12
N LYS A 47 -15.68 -6.10 -11.61
CA LYS A 47 -14.31 -5.77 -12.02
C LYS A 47 -13.34 -6.04 -10.87
N PRO A 48 -12.18 -6.63 -11.14
CA PRO A 48 -11.19 -6.87 -10.10
C PRO A 48 -10.80 -5.54 -9.44
N LEU A 49 -10.91 -5.50 -8.12
CA LEU A 49 -10.40 -4.38 -7.34
C LEU A 49 -8.87 -4.40 -7.40
N CYS A 50 -8.25 -3.22 -7.43
CA CYS A 50 -6.82 -3.11 -7.21
C CYS A 50 -6.45 -3.88 -5.94
N GLY A 51 -5.50 -4.81 -6.02
CA GLY A 51 -5.09 -5.68 -4.90
C GLY A 51 -4.42 -4.93 -3.73
N GLY A 52 -3.99 -3.68 -3.95
CA GLY A 52 -3.38 -2.83 -2.93
C GLY A 52 -4.41 -2.08 -2.07
N CYS A 53 -4.11 -0.83 -1.77
CA CYS A 53 -4.97 0.03 -0.93
C CYS A 53 -6.40 0.21 -1.47
N GLY A 54 -6.63 0.04 -2.79
CA GLY A 54 -7.96 0.07 -3.40
C GLY A 54 -8.87 -1.11 -3.04
N ALA A 55 -8.34 -2.16 -2.38
CA ALA A 55 -9.12 -3.31 -1.90
C ALA A 55 -9.77 -3.06 -0.52
N LYS A 56 -9.71 -1.85 0.02
CA LYS A 56 -10.33 -1.51 1.31
C LYS A 56 -11.86 -1.72 1.26
N VAL A 57 -12.41 -2.18 2.38
CA VAL A 57 -13.86 -2.31 2.56
C VAL A 57 -14.52 -0.95 2.41
N GLY A 58 -15.68 -0.90 1.73
CA GLY A 58 -16.40 0.33 1.49
C GLY A 58 -16.70 1.10 2.80
N ARG A 59 -16.50 2.42 2.76
CA ARG A 59 -16.58 3.30 3.94
C ARG A 59 -17.89 3.15 4.73
N GLY A 60 -19.03 2.97 4.06
CA GLY A 60 -20.33 2.82 4.73
C GLY A 60 -20.43 1.54 5.56
N VAL A 61 -19.93 0.43 5.06
CA VAL A 61 -19.91 -0.86 5.77
C VAL A 61 -18.98 -0.78 6.98
N LEU A 62 -17.77 -0.23 6.79
CA LEU A 62 -16.80 -0.05 7.84
C LEU A 62 -17.33 0.88 8.94
N SER A 63 -17.87 2.05 8.58
CA SER A 63 -18.44 3.02 9.53
C SER A 63 -19.56 2.39 10.37
N SER A 64 -20.45 1.61 9.75
CA SER A 64 -21.51 0.91 10.48
C SER A 64 -20.97 -0.12 11.50
N ALA A 65 -19.86 -0.79 11.20
CA ALA A 65 -19.21 -1.70 12.12
C ALA A 65 -18.53 -0.96 13.29
N LEU A 66 -17.87 0.16 12.98
CA LEU A 66 -17.14 0.97 13.96
C LEU A 66 -18.06 1.65 15.00
N THR A 67 -19.33 1.93 14.67
CA THR A 67 -20.29 2.50 15.65
C THR A 67 -20.56 1.59 16.85
N LYS A 68 -20.20 0.31 16.75
CA LYS A 68 -20.35 -0.69 17.83
C LYS A 68 -19.13 -0.82 18.73
N ILE A 69 -18.05 -0.08 18.45
CA ILE A 69 -16.87 -0.06 19.31
C ILE A 69 -17.23 0.64 20.62
N ALA A 70 -16.81 0.03 21.73
CA ALA A 70 -16.99 0.64 23.05
C ALA A 70 -16.31 2.02 23.13
N PRO A 71 -16.82 2.93 23.96
CA PRO A 71 -16.15 4.21 24.17
C PRO A 71 -14.67 4.00 24.54
N PRO A 72 -13.78 4.83 24.02
CA PRO A 72 -12.35 4.72 24.35
C PRO A 72 -12.10 5.01 25.83
N PHE A 73 -11.00 4.47 26.38
CA PHE A 73 -10.47 4.87 27.68
C PHE A 73 -9.95 6.31 27.63
N ASP A 74 -9.76 6.94 28.78
CA ASP A 74 -9.35 8.35 28.90
C ASP A 74 -7.98 8.64 28.26
N GLU A 75 -7.11 7.64 28.16
CA GLU A 75 -5.80 7.75 27.52
C GLU A 75 -5.91 7.80 25.99
N VAL A 76 -7.00 7.31 25.39
CA VAL A 76 -7.19 7.32 23.94
C VAL A 76 -7.76 8.68 23.53
N VAL A 77 -6.90 9.52 22.96
CA VAL A 77 -7.25 10.87 22.52
C VAL A 77 -7.91 10.88 21.15
N THR A 78 -7.42 10.02 20.25
CA THR A 78 -8.00 9.82 18.92
C THR A 78 -8.16 8.32 18.70
N GLY A 79 -9.39 7.91 18.40
CA GLY A 79 -9.73 6.51 18.11
C GLY A 79 -9.91 6.27 16.61
N ALA A 80 -10.77 5.29 16.27
CA ALA A 80 -11.06 4.96 14.90
C ALA A 80 -11.71 6.12 14.12
N GLY A 81 -11.22 6.39 12.91
CA GLY A 81 -11.76 7.42 12.01
C GLY A 81 -10.76 8.46 11.55
N ASP A 82 -9.54 8.42 12.07
CA ASP A 82 -8.39 9.20 11.61
C ASP A 82 -7.31 8.26 11.08
N ASP A 83 -6.17 8.77 10.60
CA ASP A 83 -5.08 7.97 10.03
C ASP A 83 -4.48 7.01 11.05
N ALA A 84 -4.40 7.41 12.32
CA ALA A 84 -3.88 6.57 13.40
C ALA A 84 -4.60 6.81 14.73
N ALA A 85 -4.54 5.81 15.61
CA ALA A 85 -4.93 6.00 17.00
C ALA A 85 -3.87 6.81 17.76
N VAL A 86 -4.32 7.69 18.68
CA VAL A 86 -3.46 8.52 19.51
C VAL A 86 -3.72 8.20 20.99
N LEU A 87 -2.66 7.82 21.70
CA LEU A 87 -2.67 7.60 23.13
C LEU A 87 -1.84 8.67 23.85
N ARG A 88 -2.43 9.25 24.91
CA ARG A 88 -1.70 10.12 25.82
C ARG A 88 -0.87 9.29 26.78
N GLN A 89 0.40 9.60 26.88
CA GLN A 89 1.33 8.94 27.80
C GLN A 89 1.36 9.66 29.17
N SER A 90 1.74 8.96 30.20
CA SER A 90 1.81 9.51 31.56
C SER A 90 2.78 10.70 31.71
N ASN A 91 3.77 10.79 30.84
CA ASN A 91 4.73 11.91 30.77
C ASN A 91 4.23 13.12 29.98
N GLY A 92 2.97 13.08 29.50
CA GLY A 92 2.37 14.16 28.70
C GLY A 92 2.66 14.12 27.21
N THR A 93 3.49 13.18 26.73
CA THR A 93 3.70 12.96 25.28
C THR A 93 2.57 12.13 24.68
N PHE A 94 2.59 11.96 23.37
CA PHE A 94 1.60 11.18 22.62
C PHE A 94 2.27 10.04 21.86
N GLN A 95 1.63 8.87 21.90
CA GLN A 95 1.96 7.75 21.06
C GLN A 95 0.92 7.64 19.95
N VAL A 96 1.40 7.52 18.73
CA VAL A 96 0.61 7.24 17.53
C VAL A 96 0.75 5.76 17.19
N ILE A 97 -0.34 5.10 16.84
CA ILE A 97 -0.35 3.67 16.46
C ILE A 97 -1.23 3.51 15.24
N SER A 98 -0.65 3.00 14.16
CA SER A 98 -1.37 2.60 12.96
C SER A 98 -1.04 1.18 12.55
N THR A 99 -1.94 0.55 11.81
CA THR A 99 -1.72 -0.75 11.17
C THR A 99 -2.30 -0.73 9.76
N ASP A 100 -1.47 -1.03 8.78
CA ASP A 100 -1.91 -1.15 7.41
C ASP A 100 -1.26 -2.35 6.73
N HIS A 101 -1.94 -2.93 5.75
CA HIS A 101 -1.42 -4.04 4.98
C HIS A 101 -1.87 -3.95 3.53
N LEU A 102 -1.03 -4.48 2.65
CA LEU A 102 -1.30 -4.56 1.23
C LEU A 102 -1.30 -6.02 0.78
N ARG A 103 -2.31 -6.39 0.01
CA ARG A 103 -2.31 -7.63 -0.77
C ARG A 103 -1.33 -7.48 -1.92
N SER A 104 -0.87 -8.61 -2.48
CA SER A 104 0.06 -8.59 -3.61
C SER A 104 -0.48 -7.76 -4.76
N LEU A 105 0.18 -6.64 -5.04
CA LEU A 105 -0.09 -5.78 -6.18
C LEU A 105 1.01 -5.90 -7.25
N ILE A 106 2.11 -6.52 -6.89
CA ILE A 106 3.26 -6.86 -7.75
C ILE A 106 3.90 -8.15 -7.25
N ASP A 107 4.59 -8.86 -8.14
CA ASP A 107 5.22 -10.15 -7.84
C ASP A 107 6.59 -10.04 -7.18
N ASP A 108 7.21 -8.85 -7.15
CA ASP A 108 8.51 -8.58 -6.52
C ASP A 108 8.34 -8.36 -5.00
N PRO A 109 8.79 -9.32 -4.14
CA PRO A 109 8.62 -9.20 -2.70
C PRO A 109 9.38 -8.03 -2.08
N ALA A 110 10.53 -7.67 -2.62
CA ALA A 110 11.35 -6.57 -2.12
C ALA A 110 10.64 -5.22 -2.35
N LEU A 111 10.20 -4.98 -3.59
CA LEU A 111 9.48 -3.75 -3.93
C LEU A 111 8.13 -3.69 -3.22
N MET A 112 7.41 -4.82 -3.14
CA MET A 112 6.16 -4.93 -2.39
C MET A 112 6.34 -4.57 -0.91
N THR A 113 7.41 -5.07 -0.29
CA THR A 113 7.75 -4.76 1.11
C THR A 113 8.05 -3.27 1.31
N ARG A 114 8.84 -2.70 0.40
CA ARG A 114 9.16 -1.26 0.44
C ARG A 114 7.89 -0.41 0.37
N ILE A 115 7.01 -0.73 -0.57
CA ILE A 115 5.74 -0.01 -0.73
C ILE A 115 4.86 -0.17 0.51
N ALA A 116 4.71 -1.39 1.05
CA ALA A 116 3.90 -1.64 2.23
C ALA A 116 4.45 -0.93 3.49
N ALA A 117 5.76 -0.91 3.68
CA ALA A 117 6.40 -0.22 4.79
C ALA A 117 6.24 1.30 4.69
N VAL A 118 6.47 1.89 3.50
CA VAL A 118 6.26 3.33 3.27
C VAL A 118 4.80 3.71 3.46
N HIS A 119 3.87 2.86 3.01
CA HIS A 119 2.44 3.08 3.17
C HIS A 119 2.03 3.11 4.65
N ALA A 120 2.45 2.13 5.45
CA ALA A 120 2.14 2.10 6.90
C ALA A 120 2.82 3.25 7.68
N LEU A 121 4.01 3.68 7.26
CA LEU A 121 4.68 4.85 7.82
C LEU A 121 3.97 6.16 7.47
N GLY A 122 3.23 6.18 6.35
CA GLY A 122 2.46 7.33 5.87
C GLY A 122 1.51 7.86 6.93
N ASP A 123 0.78 7.01 7.62
CA ASP A 123 -0.15 7.37 8.69
C ASP A 123 0.57 8.09 9.86
N VAL A 124 1.74 7.57 10.24
CA VAL A 124 2.53 8.17 11.33
C VAL A 124 3.06 9.54 10.93
N TRP A 125 3.53 9.69 9.70
CA TRP A 125 3.98 10.97 9.16
C TRP A 125 2.82 11.96 8.98
N ALA A 126 1.64 11.49 8.56
CA ALA A 126 0.44 12.31 8.44
C ALA A 126 0.01 12.91 9.80
N MET A 127 0.21 12.18 10.89
CA MET A 127 -0.01 12.69 12.24
C MET A 127 1.10 13.64 12.72
N GLY A 128 2.13 13.91 11.89
CA GLY A 128 3.30 14.71 12.24
C GLY A 128 4.15 14.06 13.34
N ALA A 129 4.07 12.76 13.53
CA ALA A 129 4.80 12.00 14.54
C ALA A 129 6.09 11.38 13.96
N GLN A 130 7.03 11.08 14.86
CA GLN A 130 8.28 10.39 14.53
C GLN A 130 8.09 8.88 14.71
N PRO A 131 8.30 8.05 13.67
CA PRO A 131 8.25 6.61 13.79
C PRO A 131 9.21 6.08 14.88
N GLN A 132 8.83 5.01 15.58
CA GLN A 132 9.64 4.39 16.63
C GLN A 132 9.93 2.92 16.36
N VAL A 133 8.88 2.10 16.26
CA VAL A 133 9.00 0.67 16.00
C VAL A 133 7.94 0.21 15.01
N GLY A 134 8.27 -0.89 14.32
CA GLY A 134 7.34 -1.61 13.46
C GLY A 134 7.28 -3.09 13.78
N LEU A 135 6.07 -3.66 13.67
CA LEU A 135 5.80 -5.09 13.70
C LEU A 135 5.33 -5.50 12.31
N ALA A 136 5.97 -6.50 11.70
CA ALA A 136 5.56 -7.01 10.40
C ALA A 136 4.45 -8.06 10.54
N SER A 137 3.43 -7.98 9.70
CA SER A 137 2.41 -9.02 9.52
C SER A 137 2.52 -9.55 8.09
N ILE A 138 2.96 -10.79 7.93
CA ILE A 138 3.30 -11.37 6.63
C ILE A 138 2.49 -12.63 6.41
N VAL A 139 1.76 -12.67 5.30
CA VAL A 139 1.12 -13.89 4.78
C VAL A 139 1.89 -14.31 3.54
N VAL A 140 2.46 -15.51 3.54
CA VAL A 140 3.16 -16.07 2.38
C VAL A 140 2.31 -17.14 1.71
N PRO A 141 2.25 -17.20 0.37
CA PRO A 141 1.58 -18.30 -0.31
C PRO A 141 2.31 -19.62 -0.08
N GLN A 142 1.61 -20.71 -0.33
CA GLN A 142 2.22 -22.03 -0.23
C GLN A 142 3.32 -22.21 -1.28
N MET A 143 4.52 -22.50 -0.83
CA MET A 143 5.71 -22.71 -1.66
C MET A 143 6.70 -23.65 -0.96
N SER A 144 7.79 -24.05 -1.64
CA SER A 144 8.83 -24.87 -1.01
C SER A 144 9.47 -24.16 0.19
N ALA A 145 9.96 -24.91 1.16
CA ALA A 145 10.61 -24.37 2.36
C ALA A 145 11.78 -23.42 2.02
N ASP A 146 12.59 -23.78 1.01
CA ASP A 146 13.71 -22.96 0.56
C ASP A 146 13.24 -21.61 -0.02
N LEU A 147 12.16 -21.62 -0.81
CA LEU A 147 11.60 -20.40 -1.38
C LEU A 147 10.97 -19.54 -0.28
N GLN A 148 10.26 -20.14 0.69
CA GLN A 148 9.75 -19.40 1.86
C GLN A 148 10.87 -18.71 2.63
N ALA A 149 11.95 -19.43 2.93
CA ALA A 149 13.08 -18.89 3.66
C ALA A 149 13.72 -17.70 2.92
N ARG A 150 13.92 -17.82 1.61
CA ARG A 150 14.46 -16.74 0.77
C ARG A 150 13.53 -15.54 0.74
N THR A 151 12.25 -15.75 0.48
CA THR A 151 11.24 -14.68 0.41
C THR A 151 11.14 -13.94 1.75
N LEU A 152 11.07 -14.67 2.87
CA LEU A 152 11.01 -14.05 4.19
C LEU A 152 12.30 -13.28 4.54
N THR A 153 13.46 -13.80 4.16
CA THR A 153 14.75 -13.10 4.35
C THR A 153 14.75 -11.78 3.58
N GLU A 154 14.35 -11.79 2.32
CA GLU A 154 14.26 -10.59 1.48
C GLU A 154 13.27 -9.56 2.06
N ILE A 155 12.07 -10.01 2.45
CA ILE A 155 11.07 -9.14 3.07
C ILE A 155 11.60 -8.50 4.36
N THR A 156 12.17 -9.29 5.26
CA THR A 156 12.67 -8.78 6.56
C THR A 156 13.86 -7.84 6.39
N GLN A 157 14.74 -8.11 5.43
CA GLN A 157 15.87 -7.23 5.11
C GLN A 157 15.36 -5.87 4.61
N VAL A 158 14.49 -5.85 3.60
CA VAL A 158 13.95 -4.60 3.04
C VAL A 158 13.11 -3.85 4.07
N ALA A 159 12.29 -4.56 4.87
CA ALA A 159 11.53 -3.94 5.96
C ALA A 159 12.45 -3.25 6.98
N THR A 160 13.54 -3.92 7.36
CA THR A 160 14.55 -3.35 8.27
C THR A 160 15.20 -2.10 7.67
N GLU A 161 15.57 -2.14 6.40
CA GLU A 161 16.17 -1.00 5.70
C GLU A 161 15.22 0.21 5.69
N VAL A 162 13.95 0.01 5.28
CA VAL A 162 12.97 1.09 5.17
C VAL A 162 12.62 1.69 6.53
N LEU A 163 12.36 0.85 7.53
CA LEU A 163 12.03 1.30 8.88
C LEU A 163 13.22 2.03 9.51
N SER A 164 14.44 1.52 9.37
CA SER A 164 15.65 2.16 9.90
C SER A 164 15.90 3.52 9.24
N ALA A 165 15.68 3.64 7.94
CA ALA A 165 15.79 4.92 7.23
C ALA A 165 14.76 5.95 7.72
N ALA A 166 13.59 5.49 8.19
CA ALA A 166 12.54 6.32 8.79
C ALA A 166 12.77 6.60 10.29
N GLY A 167 13.85 6.11 10.89
CA GLY A 167 14.14 6.25 12.31
C GLY A 167 13.40 5.26 13.20
N ALA A 168 12.81 4.20 12.64
CA ALA A 168 12.10 3.14 13.36
C ALA A 168 12.90 1.83 13.34
N GLN A 169 12.58 0.94 14.26
CA GLN A 169 13.19 -0.39 14.33
C GLN A 169 12.13 -1.47 14.06
N LEU A 170 12.46 -2.46 13.21
CA LEU A 170 11.66 -3.69 13.11
C LEU A 170 11.93 -4.52 14.37
N VAL A 171 10.91 -4.72 15.21
CA VAL A 171 11.08 -5.38 16.52
C VAL A 171 10.40 -6.75 16.60
N GLY A 172 9.76 -7.19 15.53
CA GLY A 172 9.09 -8.48 15.46
C GLY A 172 7.93 -8.48 14.48
N GLY A 173 7.02 -9.40 14.70
CA GLY A 173 5.84 -9.53 13.85
C GLY A 173 5.19 -10.90 13.92
N HIS A 174 4.34 -11.18 12.95
CA HIS A 174 3.66 -12.47 12.79
C HIS A 174 3.75 -12.93 11.35
N THR A 175 3.94 -14.24 11.14
CA THR A 175 4.01 -14.82 9.79
C THR A 175 3.10 -16.04 9.73
N THR A 176 2.31 -16.13 8.66
CA THR A 176 1.41 -17.26 8.40
C THR A 176 1.41 -17.61 6.92
N MET A 177 0.85 -18.77 6.59
CA MET A 177 0.60 -19.18 5.20
C MET A 177 -0.83 -18.81 4.79
N GLY A 178 -1.01 -18.41 3.52
CA GLY A 178 -2.31 -18.07 2.95
C GLY A 178 -2.35 -18.24 1.44
N ALA A 179 -3.37 -17.72 0.81
CA ALA A 179 -3.58 -17.88 -0.63
C ALA A 179 -2.66 -17.00 -1.50
N GLU A 180 -2.22 -15.86 -0.97
CA GLU A 180 -1.40 -14.88 -1.68
C GLU A 180 -0.45 -14.18 -0.72
N LEU A 181 0.57 -13.51 -1.27
CA LEU A 181 1.45 -12.66 -0.49
C LEU A 181 0.68 -11.45 0.02
N THR A 182 0.71 -11.26 1.34
CA THR A 182 0.22 -10.03 1.99
C THR A 182 1.29 -9.54 2.94
N ILE A 183 1.60 -8.25 2.88
CA ILE A 183 2.61 -7.63 3.73
C ILE A 183 1.98 -6.41 4.39
N GLY A 184 2.04 -6.38 5.70
CA GLY A 184 1.58 -5.26 6.50
C GLY A 184 2.51 -4.94 7.65
N PHE A 185 2.30 -3.76 8.19
CA PHE A 185 3.05 -3.28 9.35
C PHE A 185 2.11 -2.61 10.34
N THR A 186 2.30 -2.92 11.61
CA THR A 186 1.82 -2.09 12.70
C THR A 186 2.98 -1.19 13.11
N VAL A 187 2.81 0.12 12.99
CA VAL A 187 3.86 1.10 13.27
C VAL A 187 3.43 1.97 14.44
N THR A 188 4.38 2.25 15.33
CA THR A 188 4.18 3.26 16.37
C THR A 188 5.02 4.50 16.07
N GLY A 189 4.50 5.65 16.49
CA GLY A 189 5.21 6.92 16.44
C GLY A 189 5.08 7.67 17.74
N ARG A 190 5.94 8.66 17.96
CA ARG A 190 5.91 9.55 19.11
C ARG A 190 5.83 11.01 18.68
N LYS A 191 5.11 11.80 19.48
CA LYS A 191 5.06 13.26 19.34
C LYS A 191 4.95 13.89 20.73
N ASP A 192 5.67 14.99 20.95
CA ASP A 192 5.67 15.70 22.24
C ASP A 192 4.45 16.62 22.37
N THR A 193 3.86 17.04 21.25
CA THR A 193 2.64 17.86 21.19
C THR A 193 1.49 17.05 20.61
N MET A 194 0.27 17.57 20.66
CA MET A 194 -0.89 16.93 20.05
C MET A 194 -0.62 16.60 18.57
N PRO A 195 -0.81 15.36 18.12
CA PRO A 195 -0.70 14.99 16.72
C PRO A 195 -1.71 15.73 15.83
N LEU A 196 -1.36 15.89 14.58
CA LEU A 196 -2.29 16.42 13.56
C LEU A 196 -3.40 15.39 13.31
N THR A 197 -4.56 15.88 12.94
CA THR A 197 -5.73 15.07 12.57
C THR A 197 -6.36 15.60 11.30
N VAL A 198 -7.18 14.80 10.64
CA VAL A 198 -7.94 15.25 9.45
C VAL A 198 -8.98 16.32 9.81
N SER A 199 -9.44 16.36 11.05
CA SER A 199 -10.49 17.29 11.52
C SER A 199 -9.99 18.68 11.85
N GLY A 200 -8.68 18.93 11.77
CA GLY A 200 -8.06 20.23 12.10
C GLY A 200 -8.20 21.29 11.01
N ALA A 201 -8.63 20.95 9.81
CA ALA A 201 -8.74 21.87 8.67
C ALA A 201 -9.67 23.04 8.94
N GLN A 202 -9.30 24.24 8.45
CA GLN A 202 -10.00 25.49 8.69
C GLN A 202 -10.41 26.16 7.37
N PRO A 203 -11.53 26.92 7.35
CA PRO A 203 -11.89 27.71 6.19
C PRO A 203 -10.78 28.69 5.82
N GLY A 204 -10.33 28.67 4.57
CA GLY A 204 -9.22 29.48 4.08
C GLY A 204 -7.89 28.74 3.96
N ASP A 205 -7.80 27.52 4.45
CA ASP A 205 -6.61 26.67 4.27
C ASP A 205 -6.37 26.38 2.78
N VAL A 206 -5.10 26.25 2.43
CA VAL A 206 -4.67 25.86 1.10
C VAL A 206 -4.43 24.35 1.09
N LEU A 207 -5.05 23.64 0.16
CA LEU A 207 -4.85 22.20 -0.02
C LEU A 207 -3.55 21.96 -0.81
N ILE A 208 -2.62 21.21 -0.22
CA ILE A 208 -1.33 20.88 -0.81
C ILE A 208 -1.25 19.37 -1.03
N LEU A 209 -1.02 18.96 -2.28
CA LEU A 209 -0.66 17.59 -2.63
C LEU A 209 0.86 17.49 -2.79
N THR A 210 1.50 16.63 -2.01
CA THR A 210 2.95 16.42 -2.07
C THR A 210 3.38 15.57 -3.26
N ARG A 211 2.45 14.79 -3.84
CA ARG A 211 2.69 13.89 -4.99
C ARG A 211 1.49 13.83 -5.91
N PRO A 212 1.68 13.43 -7.19
CA PRO A 212 0.57 13.13 -8.10
C PRO A 212 -0.30 11.99 -7.54
N ILE A 213 -1.61 12.12 -7.72
CA ILE A 213 -2.61 11.07 -7.42
C ILE A 213 -2.88 10.22 -8.67
N GLY A 214 -3.53 9.05 -8.48
CA GLY A 214 -3.96 8.17 -9.58
C GLY A 214 -3.19 6.86 -9.66
N SER A 215 -2.35 6.52 -8.69
CA SER A 215 -1.64 5.22 -8.62
C SER A 215 -2.59 4.04 -8.73
N GLY A 216 -3.70 4.06 -8.01
CA GLY A 216 -4.71 2.99 -8.06
C GLY A 216 -5.35 2.79 -9.44
N VAL A 217 -5.54 3.86 -10.20
CA VAL A 217 -6.07 3.77 -11.58
C VAL A 217 -5.07 3.07 -12.50
N ILE A 218 -3.78 3.43 -12.40
CA ILE A 218 -2.73 2.83 -13.22
C ILE A 218 -2.54 1.35 -12.87
N LEU A 219 -2.52 1.01 -11.57
CA LEU A 219 -2.39 -0.36 -11.11
C LEU A 219 -3.61 -1.22 -11.46
N ALA A 220 -4.82 -0.68 -11.38
CA ALA A 220 -6.02 -1.37 -11.85
C ALA A 220 -5.98 -1.64 -13.37
N ALA A 221 -5.53 -0.67 -14.15
CA ALA A 221 -5.33 -0.85 -15.60
C ALA A 221 -4.22 -1.86 -15.91
N ASP A 222 -3.18 -1.94 -15.08
CA ASP A 222 -2.11 -2.94 -15.21
C ASP A 222 -2.64 -4.36 -14.96
N MET A 223 -3.42 -4.56 -13.92
CA MET A 223 -4.09 -5.84 -13.64
C MET A 223 -5.03 -6.30 -14.76
N GLU A 224 -5.60 -5.36 -15.52
CA GLU A 224 -6.42 -5.64 -16.70
C GLU A 224 -5.58 -5.78 -17.99
N GLY A 225 -4.26 -5.61 -17.94
CA GLY A 225 -3.36 -5.65 -19.10
C GLY A 225 -3.46 -4.42 -20.01
N HIS A 226 -3.96 -3.30 -19.52
CA HIS A 226 -4.21 -2.07 -20.28
C HIS A 226 -3.25 -0.93 -19.98
N ALA A 227 -2.43 -1.03 -18.93
CA ALA A 227 -1.48 0.01 -18.58
C ALA A 227 -0.21 -0.03 -19.47
N HIS A 228 0.35 1.15 -19.72
CA HIS A 228 1.69 1.23 -20.30
C HIS A 228 2.75 0.99 -19.22
N GLY A 229 3.67 0.06 -19.42
CA GLY A 229 4.71 -0.33 -18.45
C GLY A 229 5.53 0.84 -17.90
N ARG A 230 5.78 1.89 -18.70
CA ARG A 230 6.45 3.12 -18.23
C ARG A 230 5.69 3.84 -17.11
N PHE A 231 4.35 3.85 -17.17
CA PHE A 231 3.52 4.46 -16.13
C PHE A 231 3.48 3.59 -14.89
N VAL A 232 3.40 2.27 -15.07
CA VAL A 232 3.48 1.30 -13.96
C VAL A 232 4.82 1.43 -13.23
N ALA A 233 5.94 1.43 -13.95
CA ALA A 233 7.27 1.62 -13.36
C ALA A 233 7.40 2.96 -12.61
N SER A 234 6.87 4.05 -13.18
CA SER A 234 6.88 5.37 -12.55
C SER A 234 6.05 5.39 -11.26
N VAL A 235 4.86 4.80 -11.28
CA VAL A 235 3.98 4.71 -10.10
C VAL A 235 4.63 3.89 -8.99
N LEU A 236 5.16 2.71 -9.30
CA LEU A 236 5.83 1.86 -8.32
C LEU A 236 7.05 2.55 -7.70
N ALA A 237 7.82 3.27 -8.50
CA ALA A 237 8.94 4.07 -8.00
C ALA A 237 8.49 5.15 -7.02
N ILE A 238 7.39 5.86 -7.33
CA ILE A 238 6.81 6.89 -6.45
C ILE A 238 6.27 6.27 -5.17
N MET A 239 5.55 5.14 -5.25
CA MET A 239 4.98 4.46 -4.09
C MET A 239 6.04 3.95 -3.11
N GLY A 240 7.21 3.57 -3.61
CA GLY A 240 8.35 3.13 -2.80
C GLY A 240 9.17 4.25 -2.15
N GLN A 241 8.84 5.52 -2.37
CA GLN A 241 9.57 6.66 -1.79
C GLN A 241 8.93 7.10 -0.47
N ALA A 242 9.73 7.29 0.57
CA ALA A 242 9.30 7.89 1.84
C ALA A 242 8.82 9.34 1.64
N GLN A 243 7.92 9.79 2.50
CA GLN A 243 7.40 11.17 2.54
C GLN A 243 7.72 11.88 3.86
N ASP A 244 8.70 11.39 4.57
CA ASP A 244 9.19 11.92 5.85
C ASP A 244 9.60 13.39 5.77
N ARG A 245 10.27 13.78 4.68
CA ARG A 245 10.74 15.15 4.44
C ARG A 245 9.58 16.12 4.19
N GLU A 246 8.63 15.73 3.33
CA GLU A 246 7.44 16.52 3.06
C GLU A 246 6.61 16.71 4.33
N ALA A 247 6.41 15.64 5.10
CA ALA A 247 5.72 15.67 6.38
C ALA A 247 6.45 16.58 7.40
N ALA A 248 7.76 16.47 7.50
CA ALA A 248 8.55 17.32 8.41
C ALA A 248 8.46 18.81 8.11
N VAL A 249 8.36 19.18 6.82
CA VAL A 249 8.19 20.57 6.39
C VAL A 249 6.77 21.09 6.65
N LEU A 250 5.76 20.25 6.41
CA LEU A 250 4.36 20.66 6.48
C LEU A 250 3.80 20.59 7.91
N ALA A 251 4.17 19.61 8.71
CA ALA A 251 3.59 19.40 10.03
C ALA A 251 3.67 20.60 10.99
N PRO A 252 4.71 21.44 10.99
CA PRO A 252 4.75 22.63 11.85
C PRO A 252 3.75 23.74 11.49
N VAL A 253 3.24 23.77 10.24
CA VAL A 253 2.40 24.84 9.70
C VAL A 253 1.03 24.38 9.26
N ALA A 254 0.81 23.07 9.16
CA ALA A 254 -0.47 22.50 8.75
C ALA A 254 -1.49 22.50 9.90
N HIS A 255 -2.74 22.82 9.61
CA HIS A 255 -3.87 22.66 10.52
C HIS A 255 -4.40 21.22 10.49
N ALA A 256 -4.34 20.57 9.33
CA ALA A 256 -4.70 19.19 9.12
C ALA A 256 -3.74 18.53 8.12
N MET A 257 -3.55 17.24 8.24
CA MET A 257 -2.75 16.45 7.31
C MET A 257 -3.29 15.02 7.28
N THR A 258 -3.24 14.38 6.14
CA THR A 258 -3.60 12.96 5.95
C THR A 258 -2.81 12.38 4.79
N ASP A 259 -2.65 11.08 4.76
CA ASP A 259 -2.16 10.39 3.58
C ASP A 259 -3.31 10.17 2.56
N VAL A 260 -3.00 10.12 1.28
CA VAL A 260 -3.99 9.85 0.22
C VAL A 260 -3.79 8.44 -0.27
N THR A 261 -4.69 7.55 0.11
CA THR A 261 -4.63 6.12 -0.17
C THR A 261 -5.88 5.59 -0.89
N GLY A 262 -6.39 4.41 -0.55
CA GLY A 262 -7.44 3.71 -1.27
C GLY A 262 -8.79 4.40 -1.37
N PHE A 263 -9.09 5.35 -0.50
CA PHE A 263 -10.32 6.14 -0.58
C PHE A 263 -10.20 7.37 -1.50
N GLY A 264 -8.99 7.70 -1.95
CA GLY A 264 -8.72 8.89 -2.75
C GLY A 264 -8.76 10.18 -1.91
N LEU A 265 -9.05 11.28 -2.59
CA LEU A 265 -9.05 12.63 -2.03
C LEU A 265 -10.43 12.96 -1.47
#